data_7cdbc32b61943a3ec90dd29f60098622
#
_entry.id   7cdbc32b61943a3ec90dd29f60098622
#
_cell.length_a   1.000
_cell.length_b   1.000
_cell.length_c   1.000
_cell.angle_alpha   90.00
_cell.angle_beta   90.00
_cell.angle_gamma   90.00
#
_symmetry.space_group_name_H-M   'P 1'
#
loop_
_entity.id
_entity.type
_entity.pdbx_description
1 polymer ?
#
loop_
_entity_poly.entity_id
_entity_poly.type
_entity_poly.pdbx_seq_one_letter_code
_entity_poly.pdbx_strand_id
1 'polypeptide(L)'
;MLHLTHSGYDYSEKRCVDVTEWFVDEYLSRYNIDINVHHCRLVNRESVYGWCWAVDCDYRPREFDIEIHNELPMYQYIQTLLHELWHVYQHVKGDLKDKYGKRLWKGVDHSKIDYEKQPWEKEAVKMEQILYRQYKSFSTKS
;
A
#
# COMPACT_ATOMS: atom_id res chain seq x y z
N MET A 1 14.24 -8.64 1.74
CA MET A 1 14.26 -8.83 0.28
C MET A 1 12.85 -8.75 -0.28
N LEU A 2 12.64 -7.93 -1.29
CA LEU A 2 11.34 -7.80 -1.94
C LEU A 2 11.19 -8.81 -3.07
N HIS A 3 10.08 -9.53 -3.07
CA HIS A 3 9.63 -10.30 -4.21
C HIS A 3 8.38 -9.61 -4.76
N LEU A 4 8.52 -8.94 -5.89
CA LEU A 4 7.44 -8.15 -6.48
C LEU A 4 6.91 -8.84 -7.74
N THR A 5 5.58 -8.96 -7.80
CA THR A 5 4.89 -9.34 -9.03
C THR A 5 3.87 -8.24 -9.35
N HIS A 6 3.60 -8.03 -10.63
CA HIS A 6 2.60 -7.08 -11.05
C HIS A 6 1.84 -7.65 -12.25
N SER A 7 0.61 -7.20 -12.43
CA SER A 7 -0.28 -7.71 -13.47
C SER A 7 -1.33 -6.67 -13.81
N GLY A 8 -2.10 -6.97 -14.85
CA GLY A 8 -3.19 -6.10 -15.29
C GLY A 8 -2.84 -5.36 -16.56
N TYR A 9 -3.53 -4.25 -16.79
CA TYR A 9 -3.40 -3.51 -18.04
C TYR A 9 -3.59 -2.01 -17.81
N ASP A 10 -3.13 -1.21 -18.76
CA ASP A 10 -3.24 0.26 -18.77
C ASP A 10 -2.55 0.90 -17.56
N TYR A 11 -1.31 0.49 -17.30
CA TYR A 11 -0.47 1.08 -16.27
C TYR A 11 1.00 1.04 -16.73
N SER A 12 1.84 1.81 -16.06
CA SER A 12 3.28 1.79 -16.32
C SER A 12 3.97 0.72 -15.47
N GLU A 13 4.42 -0.35 -16.10
CA GLU A 13 5.17 -1.42 -15.42
C GLU A 13 6.42 -0.86 -14.75
N LYS A 14 7.15 -0.02 -15.48
CA LYS A 14 8.37 0.59 -14.96
C LYS A 14 8.10 1.38 -13.69
N ARG A 15 7.04 2.18 -13.69
CA ARG A 15 6.71 3.01 -12.51
C ARG A 15 6.26 2.16 -11.34
N CYS A 16 5.50 1.11 -11.59
CA CYS A 16 5.10 0.17 -10.55
C CYS A 16 6.32 -0.41 -9.84
N VAL A 17 7.28 -0.88 -10.62
CA VAL A 17 8.52 -1.47 -10.09
C VAL A 17 9.35 -0.42 -9.35
N ASP A 18 9.57 0.73 -9.97
CA ASP A 18 10.43 1.79 -9.39
C ASP A 18 9.89 2.28 -8.05
N VAL A 19 8.60 2.56 -7.98
CA VAL A 19 7.98 3.09 -6.75
C VAL A 19 8.01 2.05 -5.64
N THR A 20 7.63 0.81 -5.96
CA THR A 20 7.58 -0.26 -4.96
C THR A 20 8.96 -0.60 -4.43
N GLU A 21 9.95 -0.73 -5.32
CA GLU A 21 11.33 -1.01 -4.90
C GLU A 21 11.88 0.12 -4.03
N TRP A 22 11.66 1.37 -4.45
CA TRP A 22 12.10 2.53 -3.67
C TRP A 22 11.50 2.49 -2.25
N PHE A 23 10.18 2.25 -2.16
CA PHE A 23 9.50 2.25 -0.88
C PHE A 23 10.04 1.17 0.05
N VAL A 24 10.17 -0.05 -0.48
CA VAL A 24 10.64 -1.18 0.33
C VAL A 24 12.09 -0.95 0.78
N ASP A 25 12.94 -0.43 -0.09
CA ASP A 25 14.33 -0.11 0.28
C ASP A 25 14.40 0.93 1.39
N GLU A 26 13.53 1.93 1.35
CA GLU A 26 13.56 3.02 2.34
C GLU A 26 12.95 2.60 3.69
N TYR A 27 11.89 1.82 3.68
CA TYR A 27 11.08 1.60 4.88
C TYR A 27 11.05 0.17 5.38
N LEU A 28 11.32 -0.81 4.51
CA LEU A 28 11.15 -2.23 4.84
C LEU A 28 12.32 -3.10 4.40
N SER A 29 13.52 -2.52 4.28
CA SER A 29 14.70 -3.22 3.73
C SER A 29 15.11 -4.46 4.54
N ARG A 30 14.75 -4.54 5.81
CA ARG A 30 15.12 -5.65 6.69
C ARG A 30 14.21 -6.86 6.58
N TYR A 31 13.13 -6.74 5.80
CA TYR A 31 12.10 -7.77 5.76
C TYR A 31 12.09 -8.51 4.43
N ASN A 32 11.76 -9.79 4.48
CA ASN A 32 11.47 -10.57 3.28
C ASN A 32 9.96 -10.48 3.06
N ILE A 33 9.55 -9.77 2.03
CA ILE A 33 8.12 -9.56 1.75
C ILE A 33 7.80 -9.82 0.29
N ASP A 34 6.60 -10.33 0.07
CA ASP A 34 6.03 -10.56 -1.25
C ASP A 34 4.90 -9.56 -1.47
N ILE A 35 4.99 -8.80 -2.54
CA ILE A 35 3.95 -7.85 -2.92
C ILE A 35 3.50 -8.15 -4.33
N ASN A 36 2.20 -8.32 -4.51
CA ASN A 36 1.58 -8.48 -5.81
C ASN A 36 0.69 -7.27 -6.08
N VAL A 37 0.99 -6.51 -7.14
CA VAL A 37 0.22 -5.33 -7.51
C VAL A 37 -0.58 -5.62 -8.77
N HIS A 38 -1.90 -5.61 -8.64
CA HIS A 38 -2.81 -5.88 -9.75
C HIS A 38 -3.51 -4.60 -10.18
N HIS A 39 -3.54 -4.35 -11.47
CA HIS A 39 -4.13 -3.14 -12.05
C HIS A 39 -5.39 -3.51 -12.82
N CYS A 40 -6.53 -2.99 -12.39
CA CYS A 40 -7.81 -3.28 -13.01
C CYS A 40 -8.77 -2.11 -12.80
N ARG A 41 -9.91 -2.18 -13.45
CA ARG A 41 -10.92 -1.14 -13.30
C ARG A 41 -11.72 -1.36 -12.01
N LEU A 42 -11.66 -0.39 -11.10
CA LEU A 42 -12.34 -0.46 -9.80
C LEU A 42 -13.63 0.35 -9.83
N VAL A 43 -14.62 -0.10 -10.63
CA VAL A 43 -15.80 0.71 -10.94
C VAL A 43 -16.86 0.80 -9.85
N ASN A 44 -16.94 -0.18 -8.97
CA ASN A 44 -18.03 -0.25 -7.99
C ASN A 44 -17.58 0.06 -6.57
N ARG A 45 -16.41 0.72 -6.43
CA ARG A 45 -15.84 0.99 -5.12
C ARG A 45 -15.75 2.50 -4.94
N GLU A 46 -16.74 3.04 -4.30
CA GLU A 46 -16.93 4.49 -4.12
C GLU A 46 -15.63 5.23 -3.85
N SER A 47 -15.19 6.04 -4.82
CA SER A 47 -14.03 6.94 -4.71
C SER A 47 -12.71 6.28 -4.30
N VAL A 48 -12.62 4.96 -4.33
CA VAL A 48 -11.41 4.24 -3.95
C VAL A 48 -10.64 3.87 -5.21
N TYR A 49 -9.37 4.27 -5.25
CA TYR A 49 -8.50 3.95 -6.37
C TYR A 49 -7.54 2.80 -6.06
N GLY A 50 -7.53 2.31 -4.84
CA GLY A 50 -6.66 1.20 -4.47
C GLY A 50 -7.10 0.49 -3.22
N TRP A 51 -6.59 -0.75 -3.06
CA TRP A 51 -6.82 -1.60 -1.90
C TRP A 51 -5.54 -2.34 -1.56
N CYS A 52 -5.37 -2.67 -0.29
CA CYS A 52 -4.25 -3.48 0.19
C CYS A 52 -4.74 -4.44 1.25
N TRP A 53 -4.32 -5.71 1.16
CA TRP A 53 -4.61 -6.67 2.22
C TRP A 53 -3.49 -7.69 2.34
N ALA A 54 -3.35 -8.24 3.57
CA ALA A 54 -2.42 -9.33 3.84
C ALA A 54 -3.06 -10.65 3.42
N VAL A 55 -2.28 -11.51 2.78
CA VAL A 55 -2.76 -12.76 2.19
C VAL A 55 -2.39 -13.96 3.04
N ASP A 56 -1.26 -13.93 3.75
CA ASP A 56 -0.66 -15.13 4.32
C ASP A 56 -1.02 -15.42 5.77
N CYS A 57 -1.00 -14.44 6.65
CA CYS A 57 -1.31 -14.70 8.05
C CYS A 57 -1.68 -13.43 8.79
N ASP A 58 -2.36 -13.60 9.94
CA ASP A 58 -2.82 -12.49 10.76
C ASP A 58 -1.75 -11.97 11.74
N TYR A 59 -0.75 -12.80 12.05
CA TYR A 59 0.19 -12.49 13.12
C TYR A 59 1.42 -11.74 12.64
N ARG A 60 2.11 -12.25 11.62
CA ARG A 60 3.28 -11.61 11.02
C ARG A 60 3.16 -11.67 9.51
N PRO A 61 2.25 -10.88 8.93
CA PRO A 61 2.04 -10.95 7.49
C PRO A 61 3.29 -10.52 6.72
N ARG A 62 3.59 -11.25 5.65
CA ARG A 62 4.72 -10.96 4.78
C ARG A 62 4.34 -11.03 3.30
N GLU A 63 3.10 -11.37 3.01
CA GLU A 63 2.59 -11.44 1.65
C GLU A 63 1.37 -10.54 1.53
N PHE A 64 1.38 -9.68 0.52
CA PHE A 64 0.36 -8.65 0.36
C PHE A 64 -0.10 -8.57 -1.08
N ASP A 65 -1.41 -8.40 -1.24
CA ASP A 65 -2.00 -8.03 -2.51
C ASP A 65 -2.41 -6.57 -2.48
N ILE A 66 -2.08 -5.87 -3.55
CA ILE A 66 -2.50 -4.49 -3.77
C ILE A 66 -3.27 -4.46 -5.09
N GLU A 67 -4.44 -3.81 -5.09
CA GLU A 67 -5.17 -3.50 -6.33
C GLU A 67 -5.13 -2.00 -6.54
N ILE A 68 -4.81 -1.57 -7.76
CA ILE A 68 -4.80 -0.16 -8.14
C ILE A 68 -5.70 0.02 -9.36
N HIS A 69 -6.52 1.07 -9.34
CA HIS A 69 -7.32 1.43 -10.49
C HIS A 69 -6.41 1.75 -11.68
N ASN A 70 -6.71 1.17 -12.83
CA ASN A 70 -5.94 1.45 -14.05
C ASN A 70 -6.30 2.83 -14.64
N GLU A 71 -5.51 3.30 -15.59
CA GLU A 71 -5.73 4.58 -16.29
C GLU A 71 -5.68 5.82 -15.43
N LEU A 72 -5.01 5.76 -14.26
CA LEU A 72 -4.82 6.96 -13.44
C LEU A 72 -3.73 7.86 -14.03
N PRO A 73 -3.88 9.20 -13.94
CA PRO A 73 -2.76 10.10 -14.21
C PRO A 73 -1.56 9.72 -13.37
N MET A 74 -0.34 9.97 -13.89
CA MET A 74 0.88 9.47 -13.25
C MET A 74 1.02 9.88 -11.79
N TYR A 75 0.78 11.16 -11.47
CA TYR A 75 0.94 11.61 -10.08
C TYR A 75 -0.06 10.92 -9.15
N GLN A 76 -1.28 10.71 -9.62
CA GLN A 76 -2.32 10.05 -8.84
C GLN A 76 -2.02 8.56 -8.66
N TYR A 77 -1.48 7.94 -9.71
CA TYR A 77 -1.02 6.55 -9.64
C TYR A 77 0.05 6.38 -8.56
N ILE A 78 1.06 7.24 -8.58
CA ILE A 78 2.16 7.16 -7.59
C ILE A 78 1.63 7.36 -6.18
N GLN A 79 0.79 8.37 -5.97
CA GLN A 79 0.21 8.63 -4.65
C GLN A 79 -0.63 7.46 -4.16
N THR A 80 -1.45 6.89 -5.04
CA THR A 80 -2.31 5.75 -4.68
C THR A 80 -1.47 4.54 -4.33
N LEU A 81 -0.45 4.24 -5.13
CA LEU A 81 0.43 3.10 -4.84
C LEU A 81 1.16 3.30 -3.51
N LEU A 82 1.68 4.50 -3.26
CA LEU A 82 2.36 4.80 -1.98
C LEU A 82 1.41 4.71 -0.80
N HIS A 83 0.16 5.12 -0.96
CA HIS A 83 -0.87 4.98 0.07
C HIS A 83 -1.05 3.50 0.45
N GLU A 84 -1.19 2.63 -0.55
CA GLU A 84 -1.36 1.20 -0.30
C GLU A 84 -0.08 0.56 0.26
N LEU A 85 1.07 0.99 -0.22
CA LEU A 85 2.35 0.50 0.33
C LEU A 85 2.52 0.92 1.80
N TRP A 86 1.98 2.06 2.19
CA TRP A 86 2.00 2.45 3.60
C TRP A 86 1.17 1.49 4.45
N HIS A 87 0.08 0.95 3.92
CA HIS A 87 -0.67 -0.10 4.62
C HIS A 87 0.18 -1.37 4.78
N VAL A 88 0.98 -1.73 3.78
CA VAL A 88 1.95 -2.83 3.93
C VAL A 88 2.87 -2.56 5.12
N TYR A 89 3.41 -1.34 5.19
CA TYR A 89 4.27 -0.93 6.31
C TYR A 89 3.56 -1.07 7.65
N GLN A 90 2.32 -0.60 7.74
CA GLN A 90 1.53 -0.69 8.97
C GLN A 90 1.35 -2.15 9.42
N HIS A 91 1.05 -3.05 8.47
CA HIS A 91 0.92 -4.48 8.76
C HIS A 91 2.24 -5.10 9.19
N VAL A 92 3.32 -4.84 8.45
CA VAL A 92 4.64 -5.42 8.74
C VAL A 92 5.16 -4.97 10.10
N LYS A 93 4.97 -3.69 10.42
CA LYS A 93 5.41 -3.14 11.72
C LYS A 93 4.49 -3.54 12.87
N GLY A 94 3.32 -4.08 12.58
CA GLY A 94 2.40 -4.57 13.60
C GLY A 94 1.45 -3.53 14.18
N ASP A 95 1.45 -2.31 13.65
CA ASP A 95 0.49 -1.29 14.09
C ASP A 95 -0.93 -1.64 13.66
N LEU A 96 -1.07 -2.21 12.47
CA LEU A 96 -2.34 -2.66 11.91
C LEU A 96 -2.35 -4.18 11.88
N LYS A 97 -3.33 -4.78 12.55
CA LYS A 97 -3.45 -6.24 12.59
C LYS A 97 -4.89 -6.67 12.34
N ASP A 98 -5.05 -7.68 11.49
CA ASP A 98 -6.31 -8.38 11.32
C ASP A 98 -6.21 -9.68 12.11
N LYS A 99 -7.01 -9.82 13.17
CA LYS A 99 -6.93 -10.96 14.06
C LYS A 99 -8.33 -11.40 14.50
N TYR A 100 -8.67 -12.64 14.21
CA TYR A 100 -9.96 -13.24 14.59
C TYR A 100 -11.16 -12.40 14.12
N GLY A 101 -11.09 -11.90 12.88
CA GLY A 101 -12.15 -11.08 12.30
C GLY A 101 -12.21 -9.64 12.81
N LYS A 102 -11.26 -9.24 13.63
CA LYS A 102 -11.16 -7.87 14.17
C LYS A 102 -10.01 -7.12 13.52
N ARG A 103 -10.17 -5.82 13.37
CA ARG A 103 -9.09 -4.96 12.94
C ARG A 103 -8.56 -4.14 14.12
N LEU A 104 -7.30 -4.36 14.45
CA LEU A 104 -6.65 -3.71 15.58
C LEU A 104 -5.69 -2.64 15.08
N TRP A 105 -5.71 -1.49 15.74
CA TRP A 105 -4.74 -0.42 15.52
C TRP A 105 -4.02 -0.16 16.82
N LYS A 106 -2.70 -0.47 16.82
CA LYS A 106 -1.85 -0.35 18.01
C LYS A 106 -2.50 -1.04 19.22
N GLY A 107 -3.06 -2.22 18.97
CA GLY A 107 -3.67 -3.05 20.00
C GLY A 107 -5.12 -2.74 20.34
N VAL A 108 -5.73 -1.72 19.74
CA VAL A 108 -7.11 -1.32 20.04
C VAL A 108 -8.03 -1.72 18.89
N ASP A 109 -9.17 -2.32 19.22
CA ASP A 109 -10.15 -2.75 18.23
C ASP A 109 -10.88 -1.55 17.61
N HIS A 110 -10.74 -1.41 16.30
CA HIS A 110 -11.41 -0.37 15.51
C HIS A 110 -12.25 -0.98 14.38
N SER A 111 -12.71 -2.21 14.55
CA SER A 111 -13.39 -2.96 13.47
C SER A 111 -14.68 -2.32 12.98
N LYS A 112 -15.34 -1.52 13.81
CA LYS A 112 -16.65 -0.93 13.51
C LYS A 112 -16.62 0.58 13.31
N ILE A 113 -15.45 1.13 13.08
CA ILE A 113 -15.31 2.58 12.90
C ILE A 113 -15.53 2.95 11.43
N ASP A 114 -16.14 4.12 11.18
CA ASP A 114 -16.35 4.64 9.84
C ASP A 114 -15.02 4.85 9.11
N TYR A 115 -15.01 4.66 7.79
CA TYR A 115 -13.80 4.72 6.97
C TYR A 115 -13.00 6.00 7.22
N GLU A 116 -13.64 7.17 7.18
CA GLU A 116 -12.96 8.45 7.36
C GLU A 116 -12.38 8.66 8.75
N LYS A 117 -12.79 7.84 9.73
CA LYS A 117 -12.29 7.92 11.10
C LYS A 117 -11.25 6.84 11.41
N GLN A 118 -10.96 5.95 10.46
CA GLN A 118 -10.00 4.87 10.67
C GLN A 118 -8.59 5.45 10.82
N PRO A 119 -7.91 5.19 11.94
CA PRO A 119 -6.59 5.81 12.18
C PRO A 119 -5.54 5.39 11.16
N TRP A 120 -5.59 4.14 10.67
CA TRP A 120 -4.65 3.68 9.64
C TRP A 120 -4.87 4.40 8.31
N GLU A 121 -6.10 4.78 7.98
CA GLU A 121 -6.39 5.55 6.77
C GLU A 121 -5.94 7.01 6.93
N LYS A 122 -6.18 7.60 8.09
CA LYS A 122 -5.70 8.96 8.36
C LYS A 122 -4.19 9.06 8.25
N GLU A 123 -3.48 8.09 8.80
CA GLU A 123 -2.03 8.04 8.70
C GLU A 123 -1.58 7.86 7.25
N ALA A 124 -2.22 6.95 6.50
CA ALA A 124 -1.87 6.70 5.11
C ALA A 124 -2.10 7.93 4.23
N VAL A 125 -3.20 8.66 4.45
CA VAL A 125 -3.47 9.91 3.71
C VAL A 125 -2.40 10.95 3.98
N LYS A 126 -1.99 11.10 5.23
CA LYS A 126 -0.91 12.00 5.61
C LYS A 126 0.41 11.57 4.95
N MET A 127 0.72 10.30 5.02
CA MET A 127 2.00 9.78 4.53
C MET A 127 2.09 9.79 2.99
N GLU A 128 1.00 9.61 2.27
CA GLU A 128 1.07 9.59 0.80
C GLU A 128 1.65 10.88 0.24
N GLN A 129 1.37 12.03 0.85
CA GLN A 129 1.94 13.30 0.42
C GLN A 129 3.43 13.39 0.73
N ILE A 130 3.81 12.98 1.92
CA ILE A 130 5.22 12.97 2.36
C ILE A 130 6.02 12.01 1.48
N LEU A 131 5.51 10.81 1.28
CA LEU A 131 6.17 9.78 0.47
C LEU A 131 6.30 10.20 -0.99
N TYR A 132 5.26 10.86 -1.52
CA TYR A 132 5.31 11.34 -2.89
C TYR A 132 6.47 12.33 -3.10
N ARG A 133 6.62 13.28 -2.17
CA ARG A 133 7.73 14.25 -2.23
C ARG A 133 9.08 13.55 -2.13
N GLN A 134 9.21 12.60 -1.21
CA GLN A 134 10.46 11.84 -1.05
C GLN A 134 10.80 11.05 -2.31
N TYR A 135 9.82 10.36 -2.87
CA TYR A 135 10.03 9.59 -4.09
C TYR A 135 10.41 10.48 -5.26
N LYS A 136 9.72 11.61 -5.44
CA LYS A 136 10.02 12.54 -6.53
C LYS A 136 11.42 13.11 -6.39
N SER A 137 11.84 13.44 -5.19
CA SER A 137 13.19 13.91 -4.93
C SER A 137 14.23 12.85 -5.29
N PHE A 138 13.98 11.60 -4.92
CA PHE A 138 14.83 10.46 -5.26
C PHE A 138 14.89 10.27 -6.78
N SER A 139 13.75 10.24 -7.44
CA SER A 139 13.69 9.91 -8.87
C SER A 139 14.30 11.00 -9.75
N THR A 140 14.33 12.27 -9.32
CA THR A 140 14.97 13.35 -10.07
C THR A 140 16.49 13.37 -9.90
N LYS A 141 17.03 12.70 -8.89
CA LYS A 141 18.47 12.62 -8.65
C LYS A 141 19.14 11.45 -9.38
N SER A 142 18.36 10.52 -9.89
CA SER A 142 18.89 9.31 -10.52
C SER A 142 18.96 9.38 -12.04
#